data_d3719d0361633bf811c1302f532327d9
#
_entry.id   d3719d0361633bf811c1302f532327d9
#
_cell.length_a   1.000
_cell.length_b   1.000
_cell.length_c   1.000
_cell.angle_alpha   90.00
_cell.angle_beta   90.00
_cell.angle_gamma   90.00
#
_symmetry.space_group_name_H-M   'P 1'
#
loop_
_entity.id
_entity.type
_entity.pdbx_description
1 polymer ?
#
loop_
_entity_poly.entity_id
_entity_poly.type
_entity_poly.pdbx_seq_one_letter_code
_entity_poly.pdbx_strand_id
1 'polypeptide(L)'
;RMAGKGAVMLGADLRNIASAQATEHGQATGRAWRGGVFSPDDGVADPARACPVIARGIMAAGGTVHQMCAARGLELSGGRVSGVVTEHGTIATTTVVMAGGAWASSFCHQLGVAFPQASVRSSILSVAPGIAGPDALHTGRVSVTRRGDGGYALAISGAARVDPTPQQIAHARHFLPMFAKRWRILRPGGAQGWRAGHETRRRWRLDAPTPMERMRILDPAP
;
A
#
# COMPACT_ATOMS: atom_id res chain seq x y z
N ARG A 1 24.10 0.41 11.94
CA ARG A 1 24.57 -0.77 12.71
C ARG A 1 23.47 -1.58 13.40
N MET A 2 22.22 -1.14 13.45
CA MET A 2 21.13 -1.90 14.11
C MET A 2 20.27 -2.75 13.15
N ALA A 3 20.22 -2.46 11.87
CA ALA A 3 19.38 -3.21 10.93
C ALA A 3 19.88 -4.65 10.66
N GLY A 4 21.20 -4.86 10.67
CA GLY A 4 21.78 -6.17 10.34
C GLY A 4 21.55 -7.28 11.37
N LYS A 5 21.46 -6.95 12.66
CA LYS A 5 21.30 -7.97 13.71
C LYS A 5 19.90 -8.57 13.78
N GLY A 6 18.86 -7.76 13.51
CA GLY A 6 17.49 -8.25 13.53
C GLY A 6 17.13 -9.11 12.30
N ALA A 7 17.70 -8.79 11.15
CA ALA A 7 17.44 -9.52 9.90
C ALA A 7 18.08 -10.93 9.90
N VAL A 8 19.27 -11.07 10.45
CA VAL A 8 19.95 -12.37 10.60
C VAL A 8 19.14 -13.31 11.51
N MET A 9 18.49 -12.79 12.55
CA MET A 9 17.61 -13.59 13.42
C MET A 9 16.34 -14.10 12.70
N LEU A 10 15.94 -13.46 11.60
CA LEU A 10 14.80 -13.83 10.79
C LEU A 10 15.18 -14.64 9.53
N GLY A 11 16.46 -15.03 9.40
CA GLY A 11 16.94 -15.82 8.25
C GLY A 11 17.13 -15.03 6.95
N ALA A 12 17.06 -13.69 6.98
CA ALA A 12 17.32 -12.86 5.81
C ALA A 12 18.83 -12.69 5.57
N ASP A 13 19.31 -12.97 4.35
CA ASP A 13 20.69 -12.71 3.94
C ASP A 13 20.88 -11.21 3.63
N LEU A 14 21.44 -10.47 4.58
CA LEU A 14 21.77 -9.06 4.41
C LEU A 14 23.29 -8.86 4.48
N ARG A 15 23.87 -8.39 3.39
CA ARG A 15 25.31 -8.18 3.24
C ARG A 15 25.63 -6.69 3.25
N ASN A 16 26.54 -6.28 4.14
CA ASN A 16 27.13 -4.95 4.04
C ASN A 16 28.11 -4.93 2.87
N ILE A 17 27.92 -4.01 1.94
CA ILE A 17 28.76 -3.86 0.75
C ILE A 17 29.54 -2.54 0.80
N ALA A 18 30.78 -2.59 0.32
CA ALA A 18 31.67 -1.44 0.25
C ALA A 18 31.26 -0.48 -0.91
N SER A 19 31.91 0.69 -0.94
CA SER A 19 31.62 1.75 -1.91
C SER A 19 31.66 1.28 -3.36
N ALA A 20 32.65 0.50 -3.75
CA ALA A 20 32.78 0.00 -5.12
C ALA A 20 31.60 -0.91 -5.50
N GLN A 21 31.27 -1.89 -4.69
CA GLN A 21 30.14 -2.81 -4.91
C GLN A 21 28.81 -2.07 -4.89
N ALA A 22 28.63 -1.15 -3.95
CA ALA A 22 27.41 -0.35 -3.88
C ALA A 22 27.22 0.52 -5.12
N THR A 23 28.31 1.05 -5.69
CA THR A 23 28.29 1.86 -6.91
C THR A 23 27.97 1.01 -8.14
N GLU A 24 28.53 -0.20 -8.22
CA GLU A 24 28.23 -1.17 -9.27
C GLU A 24 26.75 -1.58 -9.26
N HIS A 25 26.22 -2.00 -8.11
CA HIS A 25 24.82 -2.38 -7.98
C HIS A 25 23.84 -1.21 -8.17
N GLY A 26 24.24 -0.04 -7.69
CA GLY A 26 23.37 1.15 -7.73
C GLY A 26 23.30 1.89 -9.06
N GLN A 27 24.21 1.67 -9.96
CA GLN A 27 24.38 2.14 -11.36
C GLN A 27 23.97 3.59 -11.71
N ALA A 28 23.15 4.24 -10.94
CA ALA A 28 22.27 5.31 -11.44
C ALA A 28 22.70 6.75 -11.18
N THR A 29 23.90 7.07 -10.64
CA THR A 29 24.00 8.42 -10.08
C THR A 29 25.20 9.28 -10.52
N GLY A 30 26.09 8.75 -11.32
CA GLY A 30 27.32 9.47 -11.66
C GLY A 30 28.21 9.81 -10.43
N ARG A 31 27.80 9.42 -9.22
CA ARG A 31 28.55 9.57 -7.96
C ARG A 31 28.70 8.22 -7.27
N ALA A 32 29.89 7.95 -6.76
CA ALA A 32 30.15 6.76 -5.96
C ALA A 32 29.32 6.77 -4.67
N TRP A 33 28.73 5.64 -4.37
CA TRP A 33 28.06 5.40 -3.08
C TRP A 33 29.08 5.19 -1.97
N ARG A 34 28.75 5.59 -0.77
CA ARG A 34 29.61 5.35 0.40
C ARG A 34 29.66 3.88 0.84
N GLY A 35 28.67 3.11 0.43
CA GLY A 35 28.43 1.72 0.78
C GLY A 35 26.93 1.48 0.85
N GLY A 36 26.54 0.23 1.13
CA GLY A 36 25.14 -0.14 1.19
C GLY A 36 24.90 -1.43 1.96
N VAL A 37 23.65 -1.82 2.02
CA VAL A 37 23.20 -3.15 2.43
C VAL A 37 22.57 -3.78 1.21
N PHE A 38 23.02 -4.96 0.86
CA PHE A 38 22.54 -5.74 -0.27
C PHE A 38 21.85 -7.01 0.24
N SER A 39 20.70 -7.33 -0.32
CA SER A 39 19.98 -8.58 -0.10
C SER A 39 19.92 -9.33 -1.42
N PRO A 40 20.66 -10.43 -1.60
CA PRO A 40 20.68 -11.18 -2.85
C PRO A 40 19.38 -11.94 -3.09
N ASP A 41 18.69 -12.34 -2.04
CA ASP A 41 17.50 -13.19 -2.09
C ASP A 41 16.19 -12.37 -2.08
N ASP A 42 16.27 -11.04 -2.00
CA ASP A 42 15.11 -10.16 -2.09
C ASP A 42 14.61 -10.05 -3.54
N GLY A 43 13.31 -9.89 -3.67
CA GLY A 43 12.65 -9.74 -4.94
C GLY A 43 11.75 -8.50 -5.00
N VAL A 44 11.37 -8.12 -6.21
CA VAL A 44 10.43 -7.04 -6.46
C VAL A 44 9.17 -7.64 -7.07
N ALA A 45 8.02 -7.34 -6.46
CA ALA A 45 6.73 -7.62 -7.04
C ALA A 45 6.16 -6.34 -7.66
N ASP A 46 5.78 -6.38 -8.94
CA ASP A 46 5.01 -5.32 -9.57
C ASP A 46 3.53 -5.53 -9.24
N PRO A 47 2.90 -4.63 -8.45
CA PRO A 47 1.50 -4.79 -8.04
C PRO A 47 0.54 -4.83 -9.24
N ALA A 48 0.86 -4.12 -10.32
CA ALA A 48 0.04 -4.09 -11.53
C ALA A 48 -0.02 -5.45 -12.24
N ARG A 49 0.98 -6.31 -12.03
CA ARG A 49 1.03 -7.68 -12.58
C ARG A 49 0.66 -8.73 -11.54
N ALA A 50 1.08 -8.57 -10.30
CA ALA A 50 0.84 -9.54 -9.23
C ALA A 50 -0.64 -9.71 -8.91
N CYS A 51 -1.38 -8.61 -8.75
CA CYS A 51 -2.81 -8.67 -8.41
C CYS A 51 -3.65 -9.41 -9.47
N PRO A 52 -3.52 -9.13 -10.79
CA PRO A 52 -4.22 -9.90 -11.82
C PRO A 52 -3.86 -11.38 -11.84
N VAL A 53 -2.60 -11.73 -11.59
CA VAL A 53 -2.16 -13.15 -11.54
C VAL A 53 -2.83 -13.86 -10.37
N ILE A 54 -2.84 -13.24 -9.19
CA ILE A 54 -3.50 -13.80 -8.01
C ILE A 54 -5.01 -13.95 -8.26
N ALA A 55 -5.66 -12.94 -8.85
CA ALA A 55 -7.08 -12.99 -9.18
C ALA A 55 -7.40 -14.14 -10.14
N ARG A 56 -6.58 -14.35 -11.17
CA ARG A 56 -6.72 -15.52 -12.08
C ARG A 56 -6.54 -16.84 -11.34
N GLY A 57 -5.58 -16.92 -10.41
CA GLY A 57 -5.37 -18.10 -9.58
C GLY A 57 -6.59 -18.41 -8.72
N ILE A 58 -7.24 -17.42 -8.13
CA ILE A 58 -8.48 -17.55 -7.37
C ILE A 58 -9.59 -18.10 -8.28
N MET A 59 -9.77 -17.55 -9.47
CA MET A 59 -10.79 -18.01 -10.41
C MET A 59 -10.51 -19.43 -10.90
N ALA A 60 -9.26 -19.78 -11.17
CA ALA A 60 -8.87 -21.13 -11.55
C ALA A 60 -9.13 -22.16 -10.42
N ALA A 61 -9.08 -21.72 -9.17
CA ALA A 61 -9.42 -22.54 -8.00
C ALA A 61 -10.94 -22.59 -7.70
N GLY A 62 -11.78 -22.06 -8.60
CA GLY A 62 -13.25 -22.07 -8.44
C GLY A 62 -13.80 -20.87 -7.64
N GLY A 63 -12.97 -19.93 -7.25
CA GLY A 63 -13.40 -18.68 -6.62
C GLY A 63 -13.97 -17.68 -7.62
N THR A 64 -14.62 -16.63 -7.13
CA THR A 64 -15.14 -15.54 -7.94
C THR A 64 -14.42 -14.22 -7.62
N VAL A 65 -14.21 -13.38 -8.63
CA VAL A 65 -13.65 -12.05 -8.49
C VAL A 65 -14.62 -11.03 -9.08
N HIS A 66 -15.16 -10.18 -8.24
CA HIS A 66 -16.09 -9.13 -8.64
C HIS A 66 -15.37 -7.79 -8.71
N GLN A 67 -15.10 -7.32 -9.92
CA GLN A 67 -14.53 -5.99 -10.16
C GLN A 67 -15.66 -4.94 -10.24
N MET A 68 -15.33 -3.68 -9.97
CA MET A 68 -16.30 -2.58 -9.98
C MET A 68 -17.53 -2.87 -9.10
N CYS A 69 -17.31 -3.58 -8.00
CA CYS A 69 -18.33 -4.04 -7.06
C CYS A 69 -17.86 -3.75 -5.64
N ALA A 70 -18.15 -2.57 -5.14
CA ALA A 70 -17.73 -2.20 -3.79
C ALA A 70 -18.58 -2.90 -2.74
N ALA A 71 -17.92 -3.46 -1.71
CA ALA A 71 -18.60 -3.90 -0.49
C ALA A 71 -19.05 -2.68 0.32
N ARG A 72 -20.34 -2.57 0.59
CA ARG A 72 -20.94 -1.41 1.26
C ARG A 72 -21.27 -1.65 2.73
N GLY A 73 -21.38 -2.90 3.14
CA GLY A 73 -21.70 -3.27 4.52
C GLY A 73 -21.79 -4.77 4.69
N LEU A 74 -22.23 -5.18 5.88
CA LEU A 74 -22.52 -6.57 6.19
C LEU A 74 -24.00 -6.72 6.54
N GLU A 75 -24.59 -7.81 6.13
CA GLU A 75 -25.84 -8.30 6.69
C GLU A 75 -25.56 -9.15 7.93
N LEU A 76 -26.40 -8.97 8.95
CA LEU A 76 -26.32 -9.71 10.18
C LEU A 76 -27.66 -10.42 10.43
N SER A 77 -27.59 -11.68 10.81
CA SER A 77 -28.73 -12.47 11.27
C SER A 77 -28.38 -13.10 12.60
N GLY A 78 -29.20 -12.87 13.63
CA GLY A 78 -28.92 -13.34 14.98
C GLY A 78 -27.56 -12.87 15.56
N GLY A 79 -27.10 -11.68 15.18
CA GLY A 79 -25.80 -11.09 15.61
C GLY A 79 -24.57 -11.69 14.90
N ARG A 80 -24.77 -12.53 13.90
CA ARG A 80 -23.69 -13.14 13.09
C ARG A 80 -23.73 -12.63 11.65
N VAL A 81 -22.59 -12.62 10.99
CA VAL A 81 -22.52 -12.29 9.57
C VAL A 81 -23.32 -13.31 8.76
N SER A 82 -24.23 -12.82 7.92
CA SER A 82 -25.03 -13.62 6.98
C SER A 82 -24.77 -13.24 5.52
N GLY A 83 -24.16 -12.08 5.26
CA GLY A 83 -23.85 -11.66 3.91
C GLY A 83 -23.01 -10.38 3.84
N VAL A 84 -22.50 -10.12 2.65
CA VAL A 84 -21.82 -8.87 2.27
C VAL A 84 -22.73 -8.09 1.35
N VAL A 85 -23.12 -6.89 1.75
CA VAL A 85 -23.90 -5.97 0.91
C VAL A 85 -22.95 -5.31 -0.08
N THR A 86 -23.23 -5.44 -1.36
CA THR A 86 -22.45 -4.87 -2.45
C THR A 86 -23.32 -3.94 -3.31
N GLU A 87 -22.70 -3.26 -4.26
CA GLU A 87 -23.41 -2.43 -5.25
C GLU A 87 -24.31 -3.23 -6.20
N HIS A 88 -24.08 -4.54 -6.29
CA HIS A 88 -24.82 -5.44 -7.17
C HIS A 88 -25.72 -6.42 -6.44
N GLY A 89 -25.91 -6.22 -5.15
CA GLY A 89 -26.74 -7.09 -4.30
C GLY A 89 -25.93 -7.69 -3.14
N THR A 90 -26.56 -8.58 -2.40
CA THR A 90 -25.95 -9.23 -1.25
C THR A 90 -25.34 -10.59 -1.62
N ILE A 91 -24.10 -10.82 -1.23
CA ILE A 91 -23.42 -12.11 -1.36
C ILE A 91 -23.55 -12.82 -0.02
N ALA A 92 -24.28 -13.93 0.02
CA ALA A 92 -24.47 -14.72 1.22
C ALA A 92 -23.15 -15.39 1.67
N THR A 93 -22.76 -15.16 2.91
CA THR A 93 -21.57 -15.75 3.52
C THR A 93 -21.62 -15.61 5.03
N THR A 94 -20.98 -16.53 5.73
CA THR A 94 -20.86 -16.50 7.20
C THR A 94 -19.50 -15.95 7.67
N THR A 95 -18.55 -15.79 6.76
CA THR A 95 -17.19 -15.34 7.08
C THR A 95 -16.74 -14.28 6.10
N VAL A 96 -16.19 -13.17 6.62
CA VAL A 96 -15.68 -12.06 5.82
C VAL A 96 -14.29 -11.67 6.29
N VAL A 97 -13.36 -11.56 5.34
CA VAL A 97 -12.02 -11.02 5.59
C VAL A 97 -11.94 -9.59 5.07
N MET A 98 -11.77 -8.62 5.99
CA MET A 98 -11.60 -7.22 5.63
C MET A 98 -10.15 -6.94 5.22
N ALA A 99 -9.89 -6.92 3.92
CA ALA A 99 -8.60 -6.59 3.32
C ALA A 99 -8.65 -5.25 2.55
N GLY A 100 -9.48 -4.32 2.99
CA GLY A 100 -9.80 -3.05 2.31
C GLY A 100 -8.72 -1.97 2.40
N GLY A 101 -7.49 -2.27 2.84
CA GLY A 101 -6.38 -1.32 2.88
C GLY A 101 -6.75 -0.03 3.62
N ALA A 102 -6.59 1.12 3.00
CA ALA A 102 -6.85 2.43 3.60
C ALA A 102 -8.32 2.64 4.04
N TRP A 103 -9.26 1.86 3.53
CA TRP A 103 -10.70 1.97 3.87
C TRP A 103 -11.11 1.05 5.03
N ALA A 104 -10.25 0.13 5.46
CA ALA A 104 -10.59 -0.88 6.47
C ALA A 104 -11.13 -0.25 7.78
N SER A 105 -10.46 0.82 8.28
CA SER A 105 -10.91 1.49 9.50
C SER A 105 -12.30 2.11 9.36
N SER A 106 -12.60 2.73 8.21
CA SER A 106 -13.90 3.33 7.95
C SER A 106 -15.01 2.28 7.83
N PHE A 107 -14.72 1.16 7.19
CA PHE A 107 -15.66 0.04 7.07
C PHE A 107 -15.93 -0.59 8.44
N CYS A 108 -14.88 -0.91 9.20
CA CYS A 108 -15.02 -1.47 10.54
C CYS A 108 -15.79 -0.54 11.50
N HIS A 109 -15.57 0.77 11.39
CA HIS A 109 -16.29 1.75 12.21
C HIS A 109 -17.82 1.70 11.99
N GLN A 110 -18.28 1.45 10.77
CA GLN A 110 -19.72 1.30 10.50
C GLN A 110 -20.33 0.08 11.18
N LEU A 111 -19.51 -0.92 11.45
CA LEU A 111 -19.88 -2.16 12.14
C LEU A 111 -19.71 -2.08 13.67
N GLY A 112 -19.34 -0.91 14.20
CA GLY A 112 -19.02 -0.77 15.62
C GLY A 112 -17.69 -1.39 16.04
N VAL A 113 -16.85 -1.83 15.08
CA VAL A 113 -15.55 -2.45 15.35
C VAL A 113 -14.46 -1.39 15.37
N ALA A 114 -13.73 -1.31 16.47
CA ALA A 114 -12.56 -0.44 16.58
C ALA A 114 -11.39 -1.02 15.79
N PHE A 115 -10.96 -0.32 14.72
CA PHE A 115 -9.82 -0.69 13.90
C PHE A 115 -8.87 0.49 13.79
N PRO A 116 -7.85 0.60 14.69
CA PRO A 116 -6.91 1.70 14.70
C PRO A 116 -6.05 1.68 13.43
N GLN A 117 -6.22 2.69 12.57
CA GLN A 117 -5.47 2.84 11.34
C GLN A 117 -5.11 4.31 11.13
N ALA A 118 -3.86 4.57 10.75
CA ALA A 118 -3.41 5.88 10.30
C ALA A 118 -2.96 5.80 8.85
N SER A 119 -3.59 6.58 8.00
CA SER A 119 -3.26 6.66 6.59
C SER A 119 -2.27 7.79 6.33
N VAL A 120 -1.25 7.51 5.54
CA VAL A 120 -0.29 8.49 5.05
C VAL A 120 -0.33 8.51 3.53
N ARG A 121 -0.18 9.70 2.94
CA ARG A 121 -0.17 9.90 1.50
C ARG A 121 1.26 10.07 1.02
N SER A 122 1.68 9.24 0.09
CA SER A 122 2.95 9.36 -0.63
C SER A 122 2.67 9.52 -2.12
N SER A 123 3.57 10.22 -2.83
CA SER A 123 3.52 10.34 -4.27
C SER A 123 4.55 9.41 -4.91
N ILE A 124 4.14 8.72 -5.94
CA ILE A 124 4.99 7.85 -6.76
C ILE A 124 4.97 8.41 -8.19
N LEU A 125 6.14 8.55 -8.78
CA LEU A 125 6.33 8.94 -10.18
C LEU A 125 6.66 7.70 -11.00
N SER A 126 5.94 7.49 -12.09
CA SER A 126 6.28 6.47 -13.09
C SER A 126 7.17 7.07 -14.16
N VAL A 127 8.25 6.38 -14.48
CA VAL A 127 9.20 6.74 -15.53
C VAL A 127 9.19 5.67 -16.60
N ALA A 128 9.21 6.10 -17.86
CA ALA A 128 9.23 5.18 -19.01
C ALA A 128 10.50 4.32 -19.06
N PRO A 129 10.48 3.19 -19.75
CA PRO A 129 11.67 2.39 -20.05
C PRO A 129 12.72 3.23 -20.78
N GLY A 130 14.00 2.87 -20.66
CA GLY A 130 15.08 3.52 -21.39
C GLY A 130 16.37 3.74 -20.61
N ILE A 131 16.35 3.53 -19.30
CA ILE A 131 17.53 3.67 -18.45
C ILE A 131 17.81 2.31 -17.78
N ALA A 132 19.04 1.81 -17.91
CA ALA A 132 19.48 0.66 -17.14
C ALA A 132 19.66 1.06 -15.67
N GLY A 133 19.22 0.22 -14.75
CA GLY A 133 19.32 0.48 -13.31
C GLY A 133 18.96 -0.77 -12.51
N PRO A 134 19.17 -0.74 -11.20
CA PRO A 134 18.86 -1.87 -10.32
C PRO A 134 17.35 -2.15 -10.28
N ASP A 135 16.98 -3.38 -9.98
CA ASP A 135 15.58 -3.77 -9.84
C ASP A 135 14.92 -3.07 -8.63
N ALA A 136 15.66 -2.92 -7.55
CA ALA A 136 15.25 -2.13 -6.41
C ALA A 136 16.43 -1.38 -5.80
N LEU A 137 16.22 -0.11 -5.48
CA LEU A 137 17.16 0.72 -4.75
C LEU A 137 16.42 1.59 -3.75
N HIS A 138 16.81 1.51 -2.50
CA HIS A 138 16.27 2.35 -1.45
C HIS A 138 17.37 3.20 -0.82
N THR A 139 17.17 4.50 -0.83
CA THR A 139 18.08 5.47 -0.18
C THR A 139 17.32 6.26 0.87
N GLY A 140 18.02 7.05 1.64
CA GLY A 140 17.38 7.99 2.59
C GLY A 140 16.56 9.10 1.91
N ARG A 141 16.63 9.25 0.59
CA ARG A 141 15.94 10.31 -0.18
C ARG A 141 14.99 9.78 -1.25
N VAL A 142 15.35 8.71 -1.92
CA VAL A 142 14.60 8.17 -3.07
C VAL A 142 14.57 6.67 -2.99
N SER A 143 13.41 6.11 -3.30
CA SER A 143 13.23 4.69 -3.62
C SER A 143 12.99 4.56 -5.12
N VAL A 144 13.65 3.59 -5.73
CA VAL A 144 13.54 3.23 -7.14
C VAL A 144 13.15 1.77 -7.20
N THR A 145 12.12 1.44 -7.96
CA THR A 145 11.66 0.06 -8.14
C THR A 145 11.36 -0.17 -9.61
N ARG A 146 11.93 -1.22 -10.19
CA ARG A 146 11.68 -1.59 -11.58
C ARG A 146 10.27 -2.12 -11.73
N ARG A 147 9.63 -1.74 -12.82
CA ARG A 147 8.28 -2.18 -13.18
C ARG A 147 8.36 -3.30 -14.24
N GLY A 148 7.30 -4.06 -14.33
CA GLY A 148 7.20 -5.15 -15.29
C GLY A 148 7.24 -4.73 -16.78
N ASP A 149 7.00 -3.45 -17.08
CA ASP A 149 7.12 -2.85 -18.40
C ASP A 149 8.55 -2.37 -18.74
N GLY A 150 9.51 -2.59 -17.83
CA GLY A 150 10.89 -2.13 -17.97
C GLY A 150 11.12 -0.67 -17.52
N GLY A 151 10.07 0.06 -17.17
CA GLY A 151 10.15 1.38 -16.57
C GLY A 151 10.43 1.33 -15.06
N TYR A 152 10.39 2.48 -14.41
CA TYR A 152 10.64 2.58 -12.98
C TYR A 152 9.53 3.33 -12.24
N ALA A 153 9.27 2.90 -11.03
CA ALA A 153 8.52 3.65 -10.03
C ALA A 153 9.51 4.37 -9.11
N LEU A 154 9.39 5.68 -9.01
CA LEU A 154 10.22 6.53 -8.16
C LEU A 154 9.36 7.09 -7.04
N ALA A 155 9.82 6.96 -5.80
CA ALA A 155 9.18 7.56 -4.64
C ALA A 155 10.19 8.36 -3.82
N ILE A 156 9.75 9.48 -3.23
CA ILE A 156 10.58 10.24 -2.30
C ILE A 156 10.55 9.53 -0.96
N SER A 157 11.69 8.98 -0.55
CA SER A 157 11.86 8.35 0.76
C SER A 157 11.80 9.38 1.88
N GLY A 158 11.13 9.03 2.96
CA GLY A 158 11.11 9.87 4.14
C GLY A 158 10.29 11.15 4.01
N ALA A 159 9.37 11.24 3.06
CA ALA A 159 8.38 12.31 2.98
C ALA A 159 6.99 11.70 2.83
N ALA A 160 6.14 11.94 3.80
CA ALA A 160 4.74 11.53 3.75
C ALA A 160 3.85 12.65 4.27
N ARG A 161 2.69 12.79 3.66
CA ARG A 161 1.66 13.73 4.08
C ARG A 161 0.63 12.99 4.94
N VAL A 162 0.31 13.55 6.07
CA VAL A 162 -0.76 13.07 6.95
C VAL A 162 -1.91 14.06 6.85
N ASP A 163 -3.00 13.61 6.26
CA ASP A 163 -4.24 14.37 6.23
C ASP A 163 -5.09 13.94 7.43
N PRO A 164 -5.39 14.83 8.40
CA PRO A 164 -6.17 14.45 9.56
C PRO A 164 -7.58 14.00 9.14
N THR A 165 -7.97 12.82 9.57
CA THR A 165 -9.32 12.27 9.36
C THR A 165 -9.99 12.02 10.71
N PRO A 166 -11.33 11.99 10.79
CA PRO A 166 -12.03 11.68 12.03
C PRO A 166 -11.54 10.38 12.68
N GLN A 167 -11.26 9.35 11.89
CA GLN A 167 -10.76 8.06 12.38
C GLN A 167 -9.32 8.17 12.92
N GLN A 168 -8.45 8.92 12.25
CA GLN A 168 -7.10 9.17 12.75
C GLN A 168 -7.11 9.94 14.07
N ILE A 169 -8.02 10.89 14.22
CA ILE A 169 -8.18 11.66 15.46
C ILE A 169 -8.72 10.77 16.57
N ALA A 170 -9.76 9.97 16.29
CA ALA A 170 -10.33 9.04 17.26
C ALA A 170 -9.30 8.02 17.79
N HIS A 171 -8.35 7.62 16.94
CA HIS A 171 -7.31 6.67 17.27
C HIS A 171 -5.93 7.30 17.49
N ALA A 172 -5.83 8.63 17.61
CA ALA A 172 -4.56 9.36 17.66
C ALA A 172 -3.62 8.85 18.76
N ARG A 173 -4.14 8.45 19.92
CA ARG A 173 -3.36 7.92 21.05
C ARG A 173 -2.46 6.76 20.67
N HIS A 174 -2.86 5.93 19.72
CA HIS A 174 -2.09 4.77 19.27
C HIS A 174 -0.92 5.16 18.36
N PHE A 175 -0.98 6.33 17.74
CA PHE A 175 -0.01 6.78 16.74
C PHE A 175 0.89 7.91 17.22
N LEU A 176 0.52 8.61 18.29
CA LEU A 176 1.29 9.73 18.85
C LEU A 176 2.76 9.40 19.10
N PRO A 177 3.14 8.22 19.67
CA PRO A 177 4.54 7.90 19.89
C PRO A 177 5.34 7.78 18.59
N MET A 178 4.72 7.26 17.52
CA MET A 178 5.35 7.17 16.21
C MET A 178 5.43 8.54 15.54
N PHE A 179 4.39 9.35 15.64
CA PHE A 179 4.38 10.73 15.13
C PHE A 179 5.49 11.55 15.79
N ALA A 180 5.64 11.46 17.11
CA ALA A 180 6.69 12.15 17.85
C ALA A 180 8.12 11.77 17.35
N LYS A 181 8.34 10.52 16.98
CA LYS A 181 9.63 10.05 16.44
C LYS A 181 9.84 10.46 14.98
N ARG A 182 8.78 10.65 14.21
CA ARG A 182 8.84 10.85 12.75
C ARG A 182 8.31 12.21 12.28
N TRP A 183 8.12 13.18 13.19
CA TRP A 183 7.54 14.49 12.85
C TRP A 183 8.29 15.25 11.75
N ARG A 184 9.62 15.04 11.63
CA ARG A 184 10.44 15.67 10.57
C ARG A 184 10.15 15.14 9.17
N ILE A 185 9.58 13.95 9.08
CA ILE A 185 9.29 13.24 7.84
C ILE A 185 7.82 13.44 7.45
N LEU A 186 6.97 13.59 8.46
CA LEU A 186 5.53 13.73 8.29
C LEU A 186 5.17 15.20 8.11
N ARG A 187 4.57 15.54 6.99
CA ARG A 187 4.04 16.88 6.75
C ARG A 187 2.53 16.85 7.04
N PRO A 188 2.04 17.74 7.93
CA PRO A 188 0.61 17.83 8.14
C PRO A 188 -0.06 18.29 6.84
N GLY A 189 -1.13 17.61 6.48
CA GLY A 189 -2.01 17.99 5.39
C GLY A 189 -2.94 19.12 5.83
N GLY A 190 -3.53 19.83 4.86
CA GLY A 190 -4.52 20.86 5.14
C GLY A 190 -5.92 20.26 5.38
N ALA A 191 -6.90 21.14 5.60
CA ALA A 191 -8.31 20.78 5.79
C ALA A 191 -8.94 19.97 4.64
N GLN A 192 -8.28 19.87 3.51
CA GLN A 192 -8.70 18.99 2.40
C GLN A 192 -8.71 17.52 2.80
N GLY A 193 -7.83 17.08 3.69
CA GLY A 193 -7.84 15.73 4.24
C GLY A 193 -9.08 15.46 5.10
N TRP A 194 -9.54 16.47 5.83
CA TRP A 194 -10.79 16.42 6.57
C TRP A 194 -12.00 16.29 5.66
N ARG A 195 -12.04 17.06 4.58
CA ARG A 195 -13.10 16.97 3.55
C ARG A 195 -13.08 15.63 2.82
N ALA A 196 -11.91 15.14 2.43
CA ALA A 196 -11.75 13.83 1.79
C ALA A 196 -12.19 12.68 2.71
N GLY A 197 -11.85 12.71 3.99
CA GLY A 197 -12.31 11.73 4.97
C GLY A 197 -13.84 11.75 5.17
N HIS A 198 -14.44 12.92 5.14
CA HIS A 198 -15.89 13.10 5.25
C HIS A 198 -16.61 12.77 3.93
N GLU A 199 -16.04 13.15 2.79
CA GLU A 199 -16.54 12.76 1.46
C GLU A 199 -16.43 11.27 1.22
N THR A 200 -15.38 10.61 1.69
CA THR A 200 -15.26 9.15 1.61
C THR A 200 -16.39 8.48 2.38
N ARG A 201 -16.78 9.00 3.55
CA ARG A 201 -17.95 8.50 4.28
C ARG A 201 -19.27 8.71 3.51
N ARG A 202 -19.44 9.84 2.87
CA ARG A 202 -20.65 10.19 2.13
C ARG A 202 -20.71 9.48 0.79
N ARG A 203 -19.57 9.39 0.08
CA ARG A 203 -19.42 8.65 -1.18
C ARG A 203 -19.50 7.14 -1.01
N TRP A 204 -19.05 6.60 0.12
CA TRP A 204 -19.24 5.19 0.43
C TRP A 204 -20.72 4.79 0.49
N ARG A 205 -21.57 5.73 0.89
CA ARG A 205 -23.01 5.47 0.97
C ARG A 205 -23.75 5.75 -0.32
N LEU A 206 -23.21 6.52 -1.22
CA LEU A 206 -24.07 7.15 -2.20
C LEU A 206 -23.66 7.04 -3.65
N ASP A 207 -22.38 6.98 -4.07
CA ASP A 207 -22.13 7.03 -5.51
C ASP A 207 -20.67 6.86 -5.95
N ALA A 208 -20.54 6.48 -7.18
CA ALA A 208 -19.41 6.46 -8.10
C ALA A 208 -18.03 6.14 -7.50
N PRO A 209 -17.34 5.15 -8.04
CA PRO A 209 -16.01 4.76 -7.61
C PRO A 209 -15.04 5.94 -7.67
N THR A 210 -14.20 6.09 -6.63
CA THR A 210 -13.11 7.05 -6.63
C THR A 210 -12.14 6.77 -7.79
N PRO A 211 -11.29 7.71 -8.22
CA PRO A 211 -10.28 7.44 -9.23
C PRO A 211 -9.38 6.24 -8.93
N MET A 212 -9.15 5.92 -7.65
CA MET A 212 -8.43 4.70 -7.24
C MET A 212 -9.26 3.43 -7.46
N GLU A 213 -10.57 3.49 -7.24
CA GLU A 213 -11.49 2.37 -7.49
C GLU A 213 -11.67 2.11 -9.00
N ARG A 214 -11.34 3.09 -9.85
CA ARG A 214 -11.29 2.97 -11.32
C ARG A 214 -9.97 2.43 -11.85
N MET A 215 -8.99 2.16 -11.01
CA MET A 215 -7.82 1.42 -11.47
C MET A 215 -8.28 0.04 -11.93
N ARG A 216 -8.57 -0.05 -13.21
CA ARG A 216 -8.81 -1.31 -13.89
C ARG A 216 -7.60 -2.20 -13.62
N ILE A 217 -7.85 -3.42 -13.21
CA ILE A 217 -6.91 -4.50 -13.45
C ILE A 217 -6.85 -4.59 -14.98
N LEU A 218 -5.90 -3.90 -15.58
CA LEU A 218 -5.66 -4.01 -17.00
C LEU A 218 -5.31 -5.47 -17.25
N ASP A 219 -6.12 -6.15 -18.03
CA ASP A 219 -5.72 -7.44 -18.57
C ASP A 219 -4.36 -7.22 -19.22
N PRO A 220 -3.33 -7.98 -18.84
CA PRO A 220 -2.13 -7.99 -19.64
C PRO A 220 -2.56 -8.41 -21.04
N ALA A 221 -2.21 -7.61 -22.04
CA ALA A 221 -2.41 -7.97 -23.44
C ALA A 221 -1.89 -9.39 -23.67
N PRO A 222 -2.56 -10.16 -24.52
CA PRO A 222 -2.21 -11.55 -24.79
C PRO A 222 -0.75 -11.73 -25.18
#